data_9c1e6a870d3c9a8ed164e3b501bfd95e
#
_entry.id   9c1e6a870d3c9a8ed164e3b501bfd95e
#
_cell.length_a   1.000
_cell.length_b   1.000
_cell.length_c   1.000
_cell.angle_alpha   90.00
_cell.angle_beta   90.00
_cell.angle_gamma   90.00
#
_symmetry.space_group_name_H-M   'P 1'
#
loop_
_entity.id
_entity.type
_entity.pdbx_description
1 polymer ?
#
loop_
_entity_poly.entity_id
_entity_poly.type
_entity_poly.pdbx_seq_one_letter_code
_entity_poly.pdbx_strand_id
1 'polypeptide(L)'
;MKLTPVNESAEVEGSELKYRGVTLVIARANNKNFKRMFREVLKPYKREFEKGRMEDSVAEDLMIGCIAKTVLVGWKDFKDTDGKEWKYTVQNAEALLRDDKDAYEAITEFSENIDNYIIENVEETKAKLSA
;
A
#
# COMPACT_ATOMS: atom_id res chain seq x y z
N MET A 1 -5.99 -29.77 -1.30
CA MET A 1 -5.72 -28.75 -0.28
C MET A 1 -6.48 -27.48 -0.61
N LYS A 2 -7.22 -26.96 0.37
CA LYS A 2 -7.91 -25.68 0.18
C LYS A 2 -7.00 -24.54 0.60
N LEU A 3 -6.89 -23.54 -0.25
CA LEU A 3 -6.19 -22.32 0.10
C LEU A 3 -7.09 -21.44 0.97
N THR A 4 -6.50 -20.73 1.93
CA THR A 4 -7.23 -19.74 2.70
C THR A 4 -7.74 -18.64 1.78
N PRO A 5 -9.04 -18.30 1.83
CA PRO A 5 -9.58 -17.28 0.95
C PRO A 5 -8.92 -15.92 1.15
N VAL A 6 -8.70 -15.19 0.06
CA VAL A 6 -8.25 -13.82 0.10
C VAL A 6 -9.43 -12.92 0.48
N ASN A 7 -9.18 -11.93 1.32
CA ASN A 7 -10.17 -10.90 1.65
C ASN A 7 -10.10 -9.82 0.57
N GLU A 8 -11.03 -9.89 -0.39
CA GLU A 8 -11.05 -8.95 -1.52
C GLU A 8 -11.20 -7.49 -1.09
N SER A 9 -11.95 -7.25 -0.03
CA SER A 9 -12.10 -5.91 0.52
C SER A 9 -10.77 -5.37 1.05
N ALA A 10 -10.04 -6.19 1.82
CA ALA A 10 -8.74 -5.80 2.37
C ALA A 10 -7.70 -5.56 1.28
N GLU A 11 -7.80 -6.22 0.12
CA GLU A 11 -6.86 -6.01 -0.98
C GLU A 11 -6.85 -4.58 -1.49
N VAL A 12 -7.98 -3.89 -1.45
CA VAL A 12 -8.09 -2.50 -1.94
C VAL A 12 -8.28 -1.48 -0.83
N GLU A 13 -8.96 -1.85 0.26
CA GLU A 13 -9.22 -0.95 1.39
C GLU A 13 -8.07 -0.94 2.39
N GLY A 14 -7.26 -1.98 2.40
CA GLY A 14 -6.05 -2.07 3.20
C GLY A 14 -6.19 -2.87 4.47
N SER A 15 -5.05 -3.31 4.97
CA SER A 15 -4.87 -3.92 6.28
C SER A 15 -3.98 -3.04 7.13
N GLU A 16 -4.13 -3.12 8.45
CA GLU A 16 -3.39 -2.25 9.36
C GLU A 16 -2.01 -2.80 9.69
N LEU A 17 -1.00 -1.95 9.60
CA LEU A 17 0.35 -2.21 10.07
C LEU A 17 0.68 -1.23 11.20
N LYS A 18 1.05 -1.75 12.36
CA LYS A 18 1.59 -0.93 13.44
C LYS A 18 3.08 -0.69 13.19
N TYR A 19 3.46 0.55 12.98
CA TYR A 19 4.83 0.93 12.66
C TYR A 19 5.24 2.14 13.49
N ARG A 20 6.17 1.94 14.44
CA ARG A 20 6.69 3.01 15.32
C ARG A 20 5.59 3.86 15.97
N GLY A 21 4.55 3.21 16.47
CA GLY A 21 3.44 3.90 17.13
C GLY A 21 2.37 4.45 16.19
N VAL A 22 2.59 4.38 14.88
CA VAL A 22 1.63 4.81 13.86
C VAL A 22 0.88 3.59 13.34
N THR A 23 -0.40 3.74 13.05
CA THR A 23 -1.17 2.70 12.36
C THR A 23 -1.27 3.09 10.88
N LEU A 24 -0.57 2.36 10.04
CA LEU A 24 -0.61 2.55 8.60
C LEU A 24 -1.66 1.61 8.00
N VAL A 25 -2.44 2.09 7.06
CA VAL A 25 -3.43 1.29 6.34
C VAL A 25 -2.89 1.02 4.94
N ILE A 26 -2.61 -0.24 4.65
CA ILE A 26 -1.84 -0.64 3.47
C ILE A 26 -2.65 -1.63 2.65
N ALA A 27 -2.99 -1.27 1.42
CA ALA A 27 -3.63 -2.15 0.45
C ALA A 27 -2.60 -3.11 -0.14
N ARG A 28 -3.07 -4.21 -0.71
CA ARG A 28 -2.19 -5.24 -1.26
C ARG A 28 -1.41 -4.71 -2.47
N ALA A 29 -0.14 -5.10 -2.57
CA ALA A 29 0.68 -4.80 -3.76
C ALA A 29 0.01 -5.36 -5.01
N ASN A 30 0.12 -4.63 -6.10
CA ASN A 30 -0.47 -5.02 -7.39
C ASN A 30 -1.99 -5.22 -7.35
N ASN A 31 -2.69 -4.53 -6.42
CA ASN A 31 -4.15 -4.58 -6.42
C ASN A 31 -4.72 -3.95 -7.71
N LYS A 32 -6.02 -4.15 -7.95
CA LYS A 32 -6.64 -3.66 -9.18
C LYS A 32 -6.51 -2.16 -9.42
N ASN A 33 -6.52 -1.38 -8.34
CA ASN A 33 -6.38 0.09 -8.43
C ASN A 33 -4.95 0.47 -8.80
N PHE A 34 -3.96 -0.21 -8.22
CA PHE A 34 -2.55 -0.02 -8.55
C PHE A 34 -2.29 -0.33 -10.02
N LYS A 35 -2.76 -1.48 -10.51
CA LYS A 35 -2.57 -1.88 -11.90
C LYS A 35 -3.16 -0.87 -12.87
N ARG A 36 -4.36 -0.38 -12.57
CA ARG A 36 -5.02 0.63 -13.41
C ARG A 36 -4.23 1.92 -13.44
N MET A 37 -3.84 2.41 -12.27
CA MET A 37 -3.11 3.67 -12.16
C MET A 37 -1.73 3.58 -12.80
N PHE A 38 -0.99 2.51 -12.53
CA PHE A 38 0.34 2.31 -13.10
C PHE A 38 0.28 2.33 -14.62
N ARG A 39 -0.72 1.66 -15.20
CA ARG A 39 -0.93 1.65 -16.65
C ARG A 39 -1.16 3.07 -17.19
N GLU A 40 -1.96 3.87 -16.48
CA GLU A 40 -2.26 5.24 -16.90
C GLU A 40 -1.04 6.15 -16.81
N VAL A 41 -0.32 6.12 -15.70
CA VAL A 41 0.84 6.99 -15.52
C VAL A 41 2.02 6.59 -16.41
N LEU A 42 2.06 5.33 -16.83
CA LEU A 42 3.12 4.83 -17.69
C LEU A 42 2.92 5.22 -19.16
N LYS A 43 1.71 5.57 -19.59
CA LYS A 43 1.41 5.88 -21.00
C LYS A 43 2.40 6.87 -21.65
N PRO A 44 2.74 8.01 -21.03
CA PRO A 44 3.69 8.94 -21.64
C PRO A 44 5.11 8.38 -21.78
N TYR A 45 5.45 7.33 -21.00
CA TYR A 45 6.78 6.74 -20.94
C TYR A 45 6.82 5.33 -21.52
N LYS A 46 5.76 4.90 -22.19
CA LYS A 46 5.62 3.51 -22.64
C LYS A 46 6.79 3.06 -23.51
N ARG A 47 7.21 3.90 -24.45
CA ARG A 47 8.32 3.56 -25.36
C ARG A 47 9.63 3.38 -24.59
N GLU A 48 9.95 4.31 -23.71
CA GLU A 48 11.16 4.26 -22.89
C GLU A 48 11.16 3.04 -21.96
N PHE A 49 10.01 2.75 -21.38
CA PHE A 49 9.83 1.60 -20.49
C PHE A 49 10.04 0.30 -21.23
N GLU A 50 9.39 0.13 -22.41
CA GLU A 50 9.51 -1.10 -23.23
C GLU A 50 10.93 -1.33 -23.72
N LYS A 51 11.68 -0.27 -23.97
CA LYS A 51 13.07 -0.34 -24.42
C LYS A 51 14.09 -0.37 -23.28
N GLY A 52 13.62 -0.38 -22.02
CA GLY A 52 14.51 -0.36 -20.88
C GLY A 52 15.30 0.93 -20.71
N ARG A 53 14.81 2.05 -21.27
CA ARG A 53 15.50 3.36 -21.26
C ARG A 53 14.92 4.36 -20.27
N MET A 54 13.93 3.96 -19.49
CA MET A 54 13.36 4.86 -18.48
C MET A 54 14.40 5.15 -17.41
N GLU A 55 14.58 6.44 -17.10
CA GLU A 55 15.48 6.86 -16.03
C GLU A 55 14.97 6.36 -14.69
N ASP A 56 15.88 5.90 -13.82
CA ASP A 56 15.54 5.36 -12.50
C ASP A 56 14.76 6.36 -11.65
N SER A 57 15.12 7.65 -11.71
CA SER A 57 14.43 8.69 -10.96
C SER A 57 12.98 8.86 -11.40
N VAL A 58 12.71 8.76 -12.70
CA VAL A 58 11.36 8.82 -13.24
C VAL A 58 10.55 7.61 -12.83
N ALA A 59 11.14 6.41 -12.96
CA ALA A 59 10.49 5.17 -12.55
C ALA A 59 10.14 5.20 -11.06
N GLU A 60 11.05 5.67 -10.21
CA GLU A 60 10.82 5.79 -8.77
C GLU A 60 9.69 6.77 -8.46
N ASP A 61 9.67 7.94 -9.10
CA ASP A 61 8.60 8.93 -8.91
C ASP A 61 7.23 8.37 -9.30
N LEU A 62 7.14 7.66 -10.43
CA LEU A 62 5.89 7.04 -10.86
C LEU A 62 5.43 5.99 -9.86
N MET A 63 6.36 5.18 -9.36
CA MET A 63 6.06 4.13 -8.39
C MET A 63 5.57 4.73 -7.07
N ILE A 64 6.26 5.73 -6.55
CA ILE A 64 5.87 6.41 -5.30
C ILE A 64 4.47 7.01 -5.45
N GLY A 65 4.19 7.67 -6.57
CA GLY A 65 2.86 8.23 -6.82
C GLY A 65 1.76 7.17 -6.82
N CYS A 66 2.02 6.03 -7.44
CA CYS A 66 1.07 4.92 -7.47
C CYS A 66 0.87 4.30 -6.09
N ILE A 67 1.95 4.07 -5.35
CA ILE A 67 1.89 3.52 -3.99
C ILE A 67 1.12 4.46 -3.06
N ALA A 68 1.38 5.78 -3.15
CA ALA A 68 0.73 6.77 -2.32
C ALA A 68 -0.78 6.86 -2.55
N LYS A 69 -1.25 6.49 -3.73
CA LYS A 69 -2.68 6.56 -4.08
C LYS A 69 -3.41 5.24 -3.94
N THR A 70 -2.73 4.11 -4.07
CA THR A 70 -3.38 2.81 -4.19
C THR A 70 -2.92 1.76 -3.20
N VAL A 71 -1.81 1.97 -2.53
CA VAL A 71 -1.23 1.03 -1.56
C VAL A 71 -1.24 1.63 -0.16
N LEU A 72 -0.57 2.76 0.06
CA LEU A 72 -0.66 3.47 1.33
C LEU A 72 -1.93 4.32 1.33
N VAL A 73 -3.04 3.73 1.77
CA VAL A 73 -4.37 4.32 1.59
C VAL A 73 -4.89 5.10 2.79
N GLY A 74 -4.17 5.05 3.91
CA GLY A 74 -4.56 5.80 5.10
C GLY A 74 -3.59 5.59 6.24
N TRP A 75 -3.79 6.34 7.31
CA TRP A 75 -3.12 6.12 8.59
C TRP A 75 -3.88 6.79 9.70
N LYS A 76 -3.51 6.45 10.93
CA LYS A 76 -4.03 7.08 12.14
C LYS A 76 -2.94 7.10 13.20
N ASP A 77 -3.10 7.96 14.18
CA ASP A 77 -2.14 8.14 15.27
C ASP A 77 -0.76 8.60 14.78
N PHE A 78 -0.71 9.31 13.67
CA PHE A 78 0.52 9.85 13.10
C PHE A 78 0.66 11.30 13.52
N LYS A 79 1.76 11.61 14.21
CA LYS A 79 2.05 12.98 14.67
C LYS A 79 3.29 13.50 13.94
N ASP A 80 3.26 14.80 13.61
CA ASP A 80 4.41 15.46 13.03
C ASP A 80 5.46 15.79 14.11
N THR A 81 6.56 16.45 13.71
CA THR A 81 7.65 16.81 14.60
C THR A 81 7.22 17.78 15.70
N ASP A 82 6.13 18.51 15.51
CA ASP A 82 5.57 19.44 16.49
C ASP A 82 4.54 18.78 17.41
N GLY A 83 4.32 17.48 17.27
CA GLY A 83 3.36 16.73 18.06
C GLY A 83 1.91 16.89 17.63
N LYS A 84 1.66 17.53 16.49
CA LYS A 84 0.33 17.68 15.92
C LYS A 84 0.00 16.50 15.03
N GLU A 85 -1.29 16.17 14.95
CA GLU A 85 -1.75 15.13 14.03
C GLU A 85 -1.33 15.45 12.60
N TRP A 86 -0.65 14.49 11.98
CA TRP A 86 -0.30 14.58 10.57
C TRP A 86 -1.35 13.83 9.78
N LYS A 87 -2.23 14.58 9.14
CA LYS A 87 -3.36 14.00 8.43
C LYS A 87 -2.92 13.22 7.20
N TYR A 88 -3.62 12.13 6.93
CA TYR A 88 -3.41 11.42 5.69
C TYR A 88 -3.91 12.27 4.53
N THR A 89 -3.01 12.54 3.58
CA THR A 89 -3.31 13.06 2.24
C THR A 89 -2.39 12.34 1.28
N VAL A 90 -2.73 12.34 0.00
CA VAL A 90 -1.83 11.74 -1.01
C VAL A 90 -0.47 12.43 -0.98
N GLN A 91 -0.44 13.75 -0.84
CA GLN A 91 0.81 14.51 -0.77
C GLN A 91 1.65 14.14 0.44
N ASN A 92 1.03 13.97 1.61
CA ASN A 92 1.74 13.54 2.81
C ASN A 92 2.22 12.10 2.70
N ALA A 93 1.44 11.23 2.06
CA ALA A 93 1.85 9.86 1.79
C ALA A 93 3.07 9.81 0.86
N GLU A 94 3.08 10.62 -0.20
CA GLU A 94 4.24 10.74 -1.08
C GLU A 94 5.47 11.25 -0.32
N ALA A 95 5.30 12.25 0.54
CA ALA A 95 6.39 12.77 1.35
C ALA A 95 6.97 11.70 2.27
N LEU A 96 6.13 10.93 2.93
CA LEU A 96 6.59 9.84 3.79
C LEU A 96 7.41 8.81 2.99
N LEU A 97 6.90 8.40 1.84
CA LEU A 97 7.56 7.39 1.00
C LEU A 97 8.89 7.89 0.44
N ARG A 98 9.01 9.19 0.15
CA ARG A 98 10.26 9.78 -0.36
C ARG A 98 11.29 9.99 0.73
N ASP A 99 10.84 10.45 1.90
CA ASP A 99 11.75 10.93 2.93
C ASP A 99 12.15 9.84 3.93
N ASP A 100 11.33 8.79 4.09
CA ASP A 100 11.60 7.71 5.04
C ASP A 100 11.74 6.38 4.32
N LYS A 101 12.99 6.01 4.04
CA LYS A 101 13.32 4.78 3.35
C LYS A 101 12.87 3.54 4.11
N ASP A 102 12.99 3.55 5.43
CA ASP A 102 12.60 2.42 6.26
C ASP A 102 11.07 2.23 6.25
N ALA A 103 10.34 3.33 6.27
CA ALA A 103 8.89 3.27 6.13
C ALA A 103 8.49 2.72 4.75
N TYR A 104 9.17 3.17 3.70
CA TYR A 104 8.94 2.66 2.35
C TYR A 104 9.12 1.14 2.29
N GLU A 105 10.23 0.64 2.84
CA GLU A 105 10.50 -0.80 2.87
C GLU A 105 9.47 -1.56 3.68
N ALA A 106 9.11 -1.06 4.85
CA ALA A 106 8.10 -1.71 5.70
C ALA A 106 6.73 -1.78 5.01
N ILE A 107 6.34 -0.70 4.34
CA ILE A 107 5.07 -0.63 3.62
C ILE A 107 5.05 -1.61 2.44
N THR A 108 6.11 -1.64 1.65
CA THR A 108 6.19 -2.53 0.49
C THR A 108 6.24 -3.99 0.90
N GLU A 109 7.03 -4.35 1.91
CA GLU A 109 7.08 -5.72 2.43
C GLU A 109 5.73 -6.17 2.95
N PHE A 110 5.05 -5.33 3.73
CA PHE A 110 3.72 -5.64 4.24
C PHE A 110 2.73 -5.87 3.10
N SER A 111 2.75 -5.01 2.10
CA SER A 111 1.82 -5.08 0.96
C SER A 111 2.02 -6.31 0.09
N GLU A 112 3.22 -6.87 0.08
CA GLU A 112 3.57 -8.05 -0.71
C GLU A 112 3.24 -9.37 0.01
N ASN A 113 2.99 -9.33 1.31
CA ASN A 113 2.71 -10.54 2.08
C ASN A 113 1.22 -10.86 2.04
N ILE A 114 0.86 -11.91 1.33
CA ILE A 114 -0.52 -12.35 1.16
C ILE A 114 -1.21 -12.62 2.50
N ASP A 115 -0.47 -13.05 3.52
CA ASP A 115 -1.02 -13.36 4.84
C ASP A 115 -1.73 -12.16 5.48
N ASN A 116 -1.37 -10.94 5.09
CA ASN A 116 -2.00 -9.73 5.58
C ASN A 116 -3.38 -9.47 4.95
N TYR A 117 -3.76 -10.23 3.91
CA TYR A 117 -4.95 -9.99 3.11
C TYR A 117 -5.85 -11.21 2.98
N ILE A 118 -5.59 -12.25 3.75
CA ILE A 118 -6.44 -13.44 3.83
C ILE A 118 -7.41 -13.30 5.00
N ILE A 119 -8.39 -14.18 5.05
CA ILE A 119 -9.27 -14.32 6.22
C ILE A 119 -8.46 -15.04 7.28
N GLU A 120 -7.90 -14.25 8.22
CA GLU A 120 -6.88 -14.71 9.17
C GLU A 120 -7.35 -15.84 10.07
N ASN A 121 -8.61 -15.83 10.46
CA ASN A 121 -9.10 -16.82 11.41
C ASN A 121 -10.47 -17.33 10.95
N VAL A 122 -10.42 -18.41 10.16
CA VAL A 122 -11.63 -19.03 9.62
C VAL A 122 -12.52 -19.53 10.76
N GLU A 123 -11.93 -20.06 11.84
CA GLU A 123 -12.69 -20.56 13.00
C GLU A 123 -13.35 -19.41 13.77
N GLU A 124 -12.61 -18.35 14.01
CA GLU A 124 -13.16 -17.15 14.66
C GLU A 124 -14.26 -16.52 13.81
N THR A 125 -14.07 -16.46 12.52
CA THR A 125 -15.08 -15.98 11.59
C THR A 125 -16.31 -16.85 11.61
N LYS A 126 -16.15 -18.19 11.63
CA LYS A 126 -17.24 -19.14 11.77
C LYS A 126 -17.96 -18.96 13.09
N ALA A 127 -17.24 -18.78 14.19
CA ALA A 127 -17.82 -18.55 15.50
C ALA A 127 -18.68 -17.29 15.52
N LYS A 128 -18.21 -16.19 14.91
CA LYS A 128 -18.96 -14.95 14.78
C LYS A 128 -20.22 -15.12 13.92
N LEU A 129 -20.12 -15.88 12.85
CA LEU A 129 -21.25 -16.15 11.97
C LEU A 129 -22.26 -17.12 12.58
N SER A 130 -21.81 -17.95 13.50
CA SER A 130 -22.65 -18.95 14.19
C SER A 130 -23.30 -18.44 15.47
N ALA A 131 -22.86 -17.31 15.95
CA ALA A 131 -23.34 -16.74 17.22
C ALA A 131 -24.71 -16.09 17.09
#